data_63bbd48dc8ba8173bc2713f1dffaa4fc
#
_entry.id   63bbd48dc8ba8173bc2713f1dffaa4fc
#
_cell.length_a   1.000
_cell.length_b   1.000
_cell.length_c   1.000
_cell.angle_alpha   90.00
_cell.angle_beta   90.00
_cell.angle_gamma   90.00
#
_symmetry.space_group_name_H-M   'P 1'
#
loop_
_entity.id
_entity.type
_entity.pdbx_description
1 polymer ?
#
loop_
_entity_poly.entity_id
_entity_poly.type
_entity_poly.pdbx_seq_one_letter_code
_entity_poly.pdbx_strand_id
1 'polypeptide(L)'
;MRTLELAGVQVPVIGQGTWRMGEDRSAHTREVAALRTGIELGMTLIDSAEMYAEGGAETVVGEAIAGQRDKVFLVSKVYPHNASREGIPQACERSLRRLGTDYIDLYLLHWRGQYPLEETVEAFERLREDGKICRWGVSNFDVDDLEELSSSACATNQVLYNLEERGIEFDLLPWCQHQRLPLMAYCPIGQGGAMLAEPVLHDIASRHNATPAQVSLAWILRQDGVIAIPKAVRPEHVQLNAEAAQLQLDAGDLAALDKVFPAPQRKQRLAMV
;
A
#
# COMPACT_ATOMS: atom_id res chain seq x y z
N MET A 1 -12.02 -12.91 -2.83
CA MET A 1 -10.80 -12.18 -2.39
C MET A 1 -10.50 -12.53 -0.94
N ARG A 2 -9.26 -12.89 -0.59
CA ARG A 2 -8.81 -13.11 0.79
C ARG A 2 -8.72 -11.75 1.51
N THR A 3 -9.05 -11.71 2.81
CA THR A 3 -9.03 -10.47 3.62
C THR A 3 -8.15 -10.64 4.86
N LEU A 4 -7.77 -9.53 5.46
CA LEU A 4 -7.18 -9.44 6.79
C LEU A 4 -7.83 -8.28 7.57
N GLU A 5 -7.67 -8.32 8.90
CA GLU A 5 -8.15 -7.23 9.74
C GLU A 5 -7.13 -6.08 9.80
N LEU A 6 -7.60 -4.85 9.54
CA LEU A 6 -6.86 -3.62 9.70
C LEU A 6 -7.67 -2.69 10.61
N ALA A 7 -7.21 -2.55 11.87
CA ALA A 7 -7.83 -1.68 12.87
C ALA A 7 -9.37 -1.80 12.94
N GLY A 8 -9.86 -3.04 13.08
CA GLY A 8 -11.28 -3.38 13.24
C GLY A 8 -12.09 -3.49 11.96
N VAL A 9 -11.46 -3.43 10.78
CA VAL A 9 -12.13 -3.58 9.48
C VAL A 9 -11.48 -4.67 8.66
N GLN A 10 -12.27 -5.51 7.99
CA GLN A 10 -11.78 -6.49 7.02
C GLN A 10 -11.47 -5.81 5.70
N VAL A 11 -10.20 -5.87 5.28
CA VAL A 11 -9.73 -5.31 4.01
C VAL A 11 -9.14 -6.40 3.12
N PRO A 12 -9.19 -6.27 1.79
CA PRO A 12 -8.56 -7.25 0.89
C PRO A 12 -7.03 -7.26 1.06
N VAL A 13 -6.42 -8.44 0.96
CA VAL A 13 -4.95 -8.58 1.02
C VAL A 13 -4.23 -8.02 -0.22
N ILE A 14 -4.97 -7.77 -1.30
CA ILE A 14 -4.48 -7.04 -2.48
C ILE A 14 -5.36 -5.81 -2.69
N GLY A 15 -4.74 -4.64 -2.62
CA GLY A 15 -5.33 -3.36 -2.97
C GLY A 15 -4.85 -2.86 -4.34
N GLN A 16 -5.17 -1.62 -4.64
CA GLN A 16 -4.82 -0.93 -5.88
C GLN A 16 -3.97 0.31 -5.55
N GLY A 17 -2.69 0.31 -5.93
CA GLY A 17 -1.83 1.49 -5.87
C GLY A 17 -2.11 2.45 -7.02
N THR A 18 -1.92 3.74 -6.79
CA THR A 18 -2.18 4.79 -7.80
C THR A 18 -0.96 5.65 -8.12
N TRP A 19 0.23 5.28 -7.64
CA TRP A 19 1.44 6.01 -8.00
C TRP A 19 1.60 6.11 -9.52
N ARG A 20 1.91 7.30 -10.03
CA ARG A 20 1.96 7.68 -11.45
C ARG A 20 0.60 7.68 -12.18
N MET A 21 -0.52 7.55 -11.51
CA MET A 21 -1.81 7.90 -12.10
C MET A 21 -2.01 9.41 -12.06
N GLY A 22 -2.71 9.95 -13.06
CA GLY A 22 -2.97 11.38 -13.19
C GLY A 22 -1.81 12.21 -13.76
N GLU A 23 -0.66 11.60 -14.10
CA GLU A 23 0.46 12.30 -14.77
C GLU A 23 0.14 12.60 -16.25
N ASP A 24 -0.54 11.69 -16.92
CA ASP A 24 -0.92 11.81 -18.33
C ASP A 24 -2.45 11.95 -18.47
N ARG A 25 -2.90 13.13 -18.88
CA ARG A 25 -4.34 13.38 -19.11
C ARG A 25 -4.96 12.44 -20.15
N SER A 26 -4.18 11.95 -21.11
CA SER A 26 -4.68 10.99 -22.10
C SER A 26 -4.94 9.60 -21.52
N ALA A 27 -4.32 9.26 -20.39
CA ALA A 27 -4.51 8.01 -19.67
C ALA A 27 -5.69 8.03 -18.69
N HIS A 28 -6.22 9.19 -18.34
CA HIS A 28 -7.19 9.43 -17.26
C HIS A 28 -8.39 8.45 -17.32
N THR A 29 -9.07 8.37 -18.45
CA THR A 29 -10.24 7.48 -18.61
C THR A 29 -9.88 6.00 -18.39
N ARG A 30 -8.69 5.57 -18.86
CA ARG A 30 -8.20 4.20 -18.64
C ARG A 30 -7.87 3.93 -17.17
N GLU A 31 -7.29 4.91 -16.49
CA GLU A 31 -6.94 4.80 -15.07
C GLU A 31 -8.20 4.68 -14.21
N VAL A 32 -9.20 5.52 -14.46
CA VAL A 32 -10.52 5.43 -13.82
C VAL A 32 -11.18 4.06 -14.07
N ALA A 33 -11.19 3.59 -15.32
CA ALA A 33 -11.76 2.29 -15.67
C ALA A 33 -11.03 1.13 -14.98
N ALA A 34 -9.69 1.18 -14.89
CA ALA A 34 -8.89 0.16 -14.23
C ALA A 34 -9.23 0.06 -12.73
N LEU A 35 -9.34 1.20 -12.03
CA LEU A 35 -9.72 1.22 -10.61
C LEU A 35 -11.14 0.66 -10.40
N ARG A 36 -12.10 1.00 -11.26
CA ARG A 36 -13.47 0.45 -11.21
C ARG A 36 -13.48 -1.07 -11.41
N THR A 37 -12.75 -1.56 -12.40
CA THR A 37 -12.56 -3.01 -12.62
C THR A 37 -11.98 -3.68 -11.38
N GLY A 38 -10.96 -3.08 -10.75
CA GLY A 38 -10.38 -3.62 -9.52
C GLY A 38 -11.37 -3.69 -8.37
N ILE A 39 -12.22 -2.68 -8.20
CA ILE A 39 -13.31 -2.68 -7.19
C ILE A 39 -14.27 -3.85 -7.45
N GLU A 40 -14.70 -4.05 -8.71
CA GLU A 40 -15.59 -5.15 -9.11
C GLU A 40 -14.97 -6.53 -8.85
N LEU A 41 -13.63 -6.66 -8.95
CA LEU A 41 -12.89 -7.88 -8.64
C LEU A 41 -12.60 -8.07 -7.15
N GLY A 42 -13.04 -7.14 -6.29
CA GLY A 42 -12.89 -7.21 -4.85
C GLY A 42 -11.59 -6.59 -4.31
N MET A 43 -10.78 -5.91 -5.13
CA MET A 43 -9.65 -5.09 -4.69
C MET A 43 -10.15 -3.71 -4.24
N THR A 44 -10.95 -3.70 -3.19
CA THR A 44 -11.67 -2.51 -2.70
C THR A 44 -10.81 -1.55 -1.89
N LEU A 45 -9.58 -1.92 -1.51
CA LEU A 45 -8.60 -1.00 -0.92
C LEU A 45 -7.90 -0.24 -2.04
N ILE A 46 -7.98 1.10 -2.03
CA ILE A 46 -7.31 1.98 -3.01
C ILE A 46 -6.34 2.89 -2.26
N ASP A 47 -5.05 2.82 -2.64
CA ASP A 47 -3.98 3.62 -2.06
C ASP A 47 -3.59 4.77 -2.98
N SER A 48 -3.67 6.00 -2.46
CA SER A 48 -3.26 7.24 -3.13
C SER A 48 -2.39 8.11 -2.21
N ALA A 49 -2.04 9.31 -2.65
CA ALA A 49 -1.36 10.33 -1.87
C ALA A 49 -1.53 11.71 -2.50
N GLU A 50 -1.50 12.79 -1.69
CA GLU A 50 -1.49 14.16 -2.21
C GLU A 50 -0.27 14.44 -3.09
N MET A 51 0.83 13.71 -2.88
CA MET A 51 2.06 13.79 -3.66
C MET A 51 1.90 13.29 -5.10
N TYR A 52 1.06 12.27 -5.34
CA TYR A 52 1.02 11.59 -6.64
C TYR A 52 0.42 12.50 -7.70
N ALA A 53 1.25 12.88 -8.70
CA ALA A 53 0.88 13.84 -9.74
C ALA A 53 0.29 15.14 -9.16
N GLU A 54 0.85 15.65 -8.03
CA GLU A 54 0.37 16.87 -7.35
C GLU A 54 -1.14 16.82 -7.02
N GLY A 55 -1.64 15.65 -6.61
CA GLY A 55 -3.05 15.38 -6.35
C GLY A 55 -3.84 14.87 -7.56
N GLY A 56 -3.21 14.73 -8.72
CA GLY A 56 -3.85 14.18 -9.92
C GLY A 56 -4.34 12.75 -9.71
N ALA A 57 -3.57 11.91 -8.99
CA ALA A 57 -3.99 10.56 -8.66
C ALA A 57 -5.24 10.53 -7.77
N GLU A 58 -5.34 11.44 -6.79
CA GLU A 58 -6.54 11.55 -5.96
C GLU A 58 -7.77 11.97 -6.78
N THR A 59 -7.59 12.80 -7.81
CA THR A 59 -8.68 13.17 -8.74
C THR A 59 -9.16 11.95 -9.55
N VAL A 60 -8.23 11.13 -10.07
CA VAL A 60 -8.55 9.86 -10.75
C VAL A 60 -9.32 8.93 -9.83
N VAL A 61 -8.88 8.78 -8.58
CA VAL A 61 -9.55 7.97 -7.56
C VAL A 61 -10.95 8.51 -7.27
N GLY A 62 -11.09 9.81 -7.06
CA GLY A 62 -12.38 10.46 -6.80
C GLY A 62 -13.42 10.15 -7.87
N GLU A 63 -13.04 10.21 -9.15
CA GLU A 63 -13.92 9.84 -10.26
C GLU A 63 -14.22 8.32 -10.27
N ALA A 64 -13.24 7.49 -9.95
CA ALA A 64 -13.44 6.04 -9.94
C ALA A 64 -14.43 5.59 -8.87
N ILE A 65 -14.38 6.19 -7.67
CA ILE A 65 -15.22 5.81 -6.52
C ILE A 65 -16.59 6.52 -6.50
N ALA A 66 -16.83 7.47 -7.41
CA ALA A 66 -18.09 8.20 -7.49
C ALA A 66 -19.27 7.23 -7.63
N GLY A 67 -20.27 7.37 -6.73
CA GLY A 67 -21.45 6.50 -6.66
C GLY A 67 -21.22 5.13 -6.01
N GLN A 68 -20.01 4.83 -5.52
CA GLN A 68 -19.67 3.57 -4.83
C GLN A 68 -18.66 3.76 -3.69
N ARG A 69 -18.60 4.95 -3.11
CA ARG A 69 -17.66 5.31 -2.04
C ARG A 69 -17.71 4.35 -0.84
N ASP A 70 -18.90 3.89 -0.50
CA ASP A 70 -19.19 2.97 0.59
C ASP A 70 -18.62 1.56 0.41
N LYS A 71 -18.25 1.19 -0.82
CA LYS A 71 -17.62 -0.09 -1.13
C LYS A 71 -16.10 -0.07 -1.02
N VAL A 72 -15.50 1.12 -0.86
CA VAL A 72 -14.05 1.32 -0.98
C VAL A 72 -13.45 1.66 0.37
N PHE A 73 -12.35 0.98 0.71
CA PHE A 73 -11.43 1.38 1.77
C PHE A 73 -10.37 2.30 1.16
N LEU A 74 -10.53 3.59 1.39
CA LEU A 74 -9.74 4.65 0.77
C LEU A 74 -8.55 5.02 1.65
N VAL A 75 -7.35 4.97 1.06
CA VAL A 75 -6.10 5.40 1.69
C VAL A 75 -5.53 6.61 0.96
N SER A 76 -5.13 7.63 1.69
CA SER A 76 -4.31 8.71 1.18
C SER A 76 -3.23 9.11 2.19
N LYS A 77 -2.31 10.00 1.80
CA LYS A 77 -1.12 10.33 2.59
C LYS A 77 -0.84 11.82 2.56
N VAL A 78 -0.43 12.35 3.72
CA VAL A 78 0.05 13.72 3.85
C VAL A 78 1.56 13.78 3.65
N TYR A 79 2.03 14.78 2.92
CA TYR A 79 3.46 15.10 2.83
C TYR A 79 4.06 15.45 4.19
N PRO A 80 5.30 15.04 4.49
CA PRO A 80 5.97 15.41 5.73
C PRO A 80 6.10 16.92 5.97
N HIS A 81 6.25 17.72 4.92
CA HIS A 81 6.31 19.18 5.06
C HIS A 81 4.95 19.82 5.42
N ASN A 82 3.86 19.09 5.28
CA ASN A 82 2.52 19.48 5.74
C ASN A 82 2.15 18.85 7.10
N ALA A 83 3.07 18.10 7.73
CA ALA A 83 2.78 17.27 8.91
C ALA A 83 2.74 18.04 10.24
N SER A 84 2.60 19.36 10.20
CA SER A 84 2.37 20.18 11.41
C SER A 84 0.91 20.09 11.89
N ARG A 85 0.68 20.52 13.15
CA ARG A 85 -0.65 20.59 13.75
C ARG A 85 -1.68 21.34 12.90
N GLU A 86 -1.26 22.40 12.18
CA GLU A 86 -2.13 23.20 11.32
C GLU A 86 -2.09 22.73 9.87
N GLY A 87 -0.98 22.17 9.40
CA GLY A 87 -0.79 21.74 8.02
C GLY A 87 -1.58 20.48 7.67
N ILE A 88 -1.63 19.49 8.57
CA ILE A 88 -2.37 18.24 8.35
C ILE A 88 -3.86 18.47 8.05
N PRO A 89 -4.63 19.26 8.84
CA PRO A 89 -6.02 19.53 8.50
C PRO A 89 -6.21 20.18 7.14
N GLN A 90 -5.35 21.14 6.79
CA GLN A 90 -5.40 21.81 5.48
C GLN A 90 -5.08 20.85 4.33
N ALA A 91 -4.09 19.97 4.49
CA ALA A 91 -3.75 18.95 3.51
C ALA A 91 -4.90 17.94 3.34
N CYS A 92 -5.48 17.47 4.43
CA CYS A 92 -6.63 16.56 4.42
C CYS A 92 -7.82 17.18 3.68
N GLU A 93 -8.15 18.44 3.93
CA GLU A 93 -9.25 19.13 3.22
C GLU A 93 -8.98 19.27 1.72
N ARG A 94 -7.72 19.46 1.30
CA ARG A 94 -7.37 19.44 -0.12
C ARG A 94 -7.56 18.05 -0.74
N SER A 95 -7.12 17.01 -0.03
CA SER A 95 -7.30 15.61 -0.46
C SER A 95 -8.77 15.23 -0.57
N LEU A 96 -9.59 15.54 0.44
CA LEU A 96 -11.03 15.29 0.44
C LEU A 96 -11.74 15.93 -0.76
N ARG A 97 -11.37 17.18 -1.10
CA ARG A 97 -11.93 17.87 -2.29
C ARG A 97 -11.57 17.17 -3.59
N ARG A 98 -10.30 16.71 -3.77
CA ARG A 98 -9.87 15.99 -4.97
C ARG A 98 -10.51 14.60 -5.07
N LEU A 99 -10.64 13.93 -3.95
CA LEU A 99 -11.26 12.61 -3.82
C LEU A 99 -12.80 12.67 -3.93
N GLY A 100 -13.41 13.85 -3.80
CA GLY A 100 -14.87 14.03 -3.87
C GLY A 100 -15.63 13.30 -2.76
N THR A 101 -15.08 13.27 -1.55
CA THR A 101 -15.64 12.56 -0.38
C THR A 101 -15.45 13.38 0.89
N ASP A 102 -16.28 13.10 1.91
CA ASP A 102 -16.23 13.77 3.21
C ASP A 102 -15.27 13.09 4.20
N TYR A 103 -14.82 11.87 3.90
CA TYR A 103 -13.91 11.12 4.78
C TYR A 103 -12.93 10.22 4.02
N ILE A 104 -11.78 9.96 4.65
CA ILE A 104 -10.77 8.98 4.24
C ILE A 104 -10.75 7.85 5.26
N ASP A 105 -10.75 6.59 4.83
CA ASP A 105 -10.75 5.43 5.74
C ASP A 105 -9.43 5.30 6.50
N LEU A 106 -8.30 5.63 5.85
CA LEU A 106 -6.97 5.56 6.41
C LEU A 106 -6.09 6.69 5.85
N TYR A 107 -5.60 7.56 6.74
CA TYR A 107 -4.74 8.68 6.35
C TYR A 107 -3.34 8.50 6.93
N LEU A 108 -2.30 8.52 6.08
CA LEU A 108 -0.94 8.19 6.47
C LEU A 108 -0.04 9.43 6.49
N LEU A 109 0.93 9.46 7.42
CA LEU A 109 2.14 10.26 7.23
C LEU A 109 3.03 9.55 6.21
N HIS A 110 3.36 10.21 5.08
CA HIS A 110 4.02 9.57 3.94
C HIS A 110 5.45 9.09 4.23
N TRP A 111 6.19 9.83 5.05
CA TRP A 111 7.45 9.45 5.72
C TRP A 111 7.71 10.43 6.86
N ARG A 112 8.63 10.06 7.74
CA ARG A 112 9.02 10.92 8.85
C ARG A 112 9.64 12.22 8.32
N GLY A 113 9.08 13.36 8.74
CA GLY A 113 9.58 14.69 8.44
C GLY A 113 10.31 15.33 9.61
N GLN A 114 10.33 16.66 9.61
CA GLN A 114 11.00 17.46 10.64
C GLN A 114 10.11 17.86 11.82
N TYR A 115 8.79 17.63 11.72
CA TYR A 115 7.87 17.96 12.79
C TYR A 115 7.91 16.90 13.89
N PRO A 116 7.74 17.28 15.18
CA PRO A 116 7.58 16.32 16.26
C PRO A 116 6.41 15.36 15.97
N LEU A 117 6.60 14.06 16.23
CA LEU A 117 5.56 13.06 15.95
C LEU A 117 4.29 13.30 16.78
N GLU A 118 4.44 13.85 17.99
CA GLU A 118 3.30 14.22 18.84
C GLU A 118 2.36 15.21 18.15
N GLU A 119 2.90 16.23 17.46
CA GLU A 119 2.06 17.19 16.71
C GLU A 119 1.29 16.52 15.57
N THR A 120 1.96 15.60 14.87
CA THR A 120 1.34 14.82 13.79
C THR A 120 0.23 13.93 14.32
N VAL A 121 0.48 13.21 15.42
CA VAL A 121 -0.50 12.32 16.06
C VAL A 121 -1.70 13.12 16.57
N GLU A 122 -1.47 14.23 17.28
CA GLU A 122 -2.55 15.11 17.76
C GLU A 122 -3.44 15.62 16.61
N ALA A 123 -2.83 15.99 15.47
CA ALA A 123 -3.58 16.46 14.32
C ALA A 123 -4.39 15.33 13.65
N PHE A 124 -3.86 14.11 13.57
CA PHE A 124 -4.60 12.93 13.08
C PHE A 124 -5.76 12.57 14.02
N GLU A 125 -5.55 12.57 15.34
CA GLU A 125 -6.61 12.29 16.31
C GLU A 125 -7.74 13.32 16.21
N ARG A 126 -7.42 14.61 16.04
CA ARG A 126 -8.40 15.65 15.82
C ARG A 126 -9.20 15.43 14.52
N LEU A 127 -8.53 15.08 13.42
CA LEU A 127 -9.23 14.75 12.15
C LEU A 127 -10.15 13.55 12.30
N ARG A 128 -9.78 12.58 13.15
CA ARG A 128 -10.61 11.41 13.48
C ARG A 128 -11.84 11.83 14.30
N GLU A 129 -11.67 12.68 15.30
CA GLU A 129 -12.78 13.25 16.08
C GLU A 129 -13.73 14.08 15.24
N ASP A 130 -13.19 14.84 14.27
CA ASP A 130 -13.96 15.64 13.31
C ASP A 130 -14.63 14.76 12.21
N GLY A 131 -14.39 13.45 12.19
CA GLY A 131 -14.94 12.51 11.21
C GLY A 131 -14.37 12.64 9.80
N LYS A 132 -13.23 13.36 9.63
CA LYS A 132 -12.56 13.54 8.34
C LYS A 132 -11.71 12.33 7.94
N ILE A 133 -11.23 11.58 8.92
CA ILE A 133 -10.54 10.31 8.74
C ILE A 133 -11.11 9.27 9.72
N CYS A 134 -11.14 8.00 9.31
CA CYS A 134 -11.57 6.94 10.22
C CYS A 134 -10.40 6.40 11.04
N ARG A 135 -9.21 6.34 10.44
CA ARG A 135 -7.97 5.79 11.00
C ARG A 135 -6.78 6.58 10.48
N TRP A 136 -5.67 6.48 11.20
CA TRP A 136 -4.40 7.00 10.71
C TRP A 136 -3.28 5.95 10.84
N GLY A 137 -2.21 6.15 10.13
CA GLY A 137 -1.02 5.31 10.17
C GLY A 137 0.19 6.07 9.62
N VAL A 138 1.24 5.31 9.38
CA VAL A 138 2.50 5.86 8.89
C VAL A 138 2.99 5.12 7.65
N SER A 139 4.00 5.69 6.99
CA SER A 139 4.70 5.05 5.90
C SER A 139 6.20 5.31 6.04
N ASN A 140 7.02 4.31 5.68
CA ASN A 140 8.48 4.39 5.75
C ASN A 140 9.04 4.65 7.16
N PHE A 141 8.44 4.02 8.17
CA PHE A 141 8.92 4.01 9.55
C PHE A 141 9.68 2.71 9.84
N ASP A 142 10.88 2.82 10.42
CA ASP A 142 11.59 1.67 10.98
C ASP A 142 11.11 1.39 12.42
N VAL A 143 11.61 0.34 13.05
CA VAL A 143 11.23 -0.06 14.41
C VAL A 143 11.40 1.09 15.40
N ASP A 144 12.55 1.75 15.38
CA ASP A 144 12.82 2.88 16.31
C ASP A 144 11.81 4.04 16.14
N ASP A 145 11.37 4.32 14.87
CA ASP A 145 10.36 5.34 14.60
C ASP A 145 8.97 4.92 15.10
N LEU A 146 8.63 3.62 14.97
CA LEU A 146 7.36 3.08 15.46
C LEU A 146 7.31 3.04 17.00
N GLU A 147 8.43 2.76 17.65
CA GLU A 147 8.54 2.80 19.12
C GLU A 147 8.43 4.22 19.68
N GLU A 148 8.88 5.24 18.91
CA GLU A 148 8.68 6.65 19.27
C GLU A 148 7.21 7.08 19.16
N LEU A 149 6.39 6.41 18.33
CA LEU A 149 4.95 6.65 18.29
C LEU A 149 4.32 6.23 19.61
N SER A 150 4.07 7.18 20.49
CA SER A 150 3.50 6.98 21.84
C SER A 150 2.03 6.50 21.83
N SER A 151 1.46 6.22 20.65
CA SER A 151 0.04 5.87 20.47
C SER A 151 -0.13 4.47 19.88
N SER A 152 -0.95 3.66 20.56
CA SER A 152 -1.44 2.37 20.04
C SER A 152 -2.49 2.49 18.93
N ALA A 153 -2.86 3.71 18.53
CA ALA A 153 -3.90 3.95 17.52
C ALA A 153 -3.37 3.94 16.07
N CYS A 154 -2.04 3.81 15.87
CA CYS A 154 -1.47 3.62 14.53
C CYS A 154 -2.00 2.33 13.90
N ALA A 155 -2.68 2.45 12.76
CA ALA A 155 -3.40 1.34 12.14
C ALA A 155 -2.53 0.49 11.20
N THR A 156 -1.45 1.04 10.65
CA THR A 156 -0.55 0.38 9.70
C THR A 156 0.76 1.13 9.52
N ASN A 157 1.77 0.42 9.03
CA ASN A 157 2.97 1.02 8.43
C ASN A 157 3.05 0.58 6.96
N GLN A 158 3.18 1.52 6.03
CA GLN A 158 3.32 1.23 4.60
C GLN A 158 4.79 1.33 4.20
N VAL A 159 5.38 0.25 3.65
CA VAL A 159 6.83 0.15 3.39
C VAL A 159 7.12 -0.48 2.03
N LEU A 160 8.32 -0.24 1.50
CA LEU A 160 8.85 -0.94 0.34
C LEU A 160 9.09 -2.41 0.70
N TYR A 161 8.43 -3.31 -0.02
CA TYR A 161 8.63 -4.75 0.17
C TYR A 161 8.34 -5.53 -1.10
N ASN A 162 9.35 -6.21 -1.59
CA ASN A 162 9.31 -7.12 -2.73
C ASN A 162 10.49 -8.09 -2.67
N LEU A 163 10.65 -8.94 -3.69
CA LEU A 163 11.71 -9.94 -3.74
C LEU A 163 13.14 -9.36 -3.70
N GLU A 164 13.38 -8.19 -4.30
CA GLU A 164 14.69 -7.52 -4.26
C GLU A 164 14.91 -6.74 -2.96
N GLU A 165 13.82 -6.19 -2.38
CA GLU A 165 13.85 -5.33 -1.18
C GLU A 165 13.24 -6.05 0.02
N ARG A 166 14.02 -6.96 0.59
CA ARG A 166 13.62 -7.82 1.72
C ARG A 166 14.11 -7.34 3.08
N GLY A 167 14.73 -6.16 3.14
CA GLY A 167 15.38 -5.65 4.37
C GLY A 167 14.50 -5.69 5.61
N ILE A 168 13.19 -5.43 5.45
CA ILE A 168 12.21 -5.45 6.54
C ILE A 168 12.03 -6.83 7.20
N GLU A 169 12.39 -7.93 6.54
CA GLU A 169 12.25 -9.29 7.10
C GLU A 169 13.20 -9.53 8.27
N PHE A 170 14.24 -8.71 8.45
CA PHE A 170 15.20 -8.90 9.54
C PHE A 170 14.59 -8.57 10.91
N ASP A 171 13.92 -7.44 11.04
CA ASP A 171 13.38 -6.96 12.32
C ASP A 171 11.99 -6.30 12.20
N LEU A 172 11.77 -5.41 11.23
CA LEU A 172 10.54 -4.62 11.13
C LEU A 172 9.29 -5.50 10.92
N LEU A 173 9.33 -6.44 9.97
CA LEU A 173 8.20 -7.35 9.72
C LEU A 173 7.89 -8.24 10.94
N PRO A 174 8.86 -8.93 11.58
CA PRO A 174 8.62 -9.67 12.82
C PRO A 174 8.09 -8.79 13.95
N TRP A 175 8.63 -7.57 14.11
CA TRP A 175 8.15 -6.62 15.11
C TRP A 175 6.68 -6.25 14.88
N CYS A 176 6.32 -5.88 13.65
CA CYS A 176 4.94 -5.54 13.29
C CYS A 176 3.99 -6.73 13.51
N GLN A 177 4.38 -7.94 13.13
CA GLN A 177 3.60 -9.16 13.39
C GLN A 177 3.38 -9.39 14.88
N HIS A 178 4.41 -9.21 15.72
CA HIS A 178 4.30 -9.31 17.17
C HIS A 178 3.33 -8.27 17.75
N GLN A 179 3.37 -7.04 17.25
CA GLN A 179 2.47 -5.96 17.65
C GLN A 179 1.07 -6.06 17.02
N ARG A 180 0.83 -7.01 16.11
CA ARG A 180 -0.39 -7.13 15.30
C ARG A 180 -0.69 -5.86 14.49
N LEU A 181 0.36 -5.20 14.04
CA LEU A 181 0.31 -4.02 13.17
C LEU A 181 0.41 -4.49 11.70
N PRO A 182 -0.67 -4.44 10.90
CA PRO A 182 -0.60 -4.80 9.49
C PRO A 182 0.40 -3.92 8.72
N LEU A 183 1.10 -4.51 7.75
CA LEU A 183 1.97 -3.81 6.82
C LEU A 183 1.32 -3.69 5.43
N MET A 184 1.49 -2.53 4.79
CA MET A 184 1.13 -2.35 3.39
C MET A 184 2.41 -2.32 2.55
N ALA A 185 2.57 -3.28 1.63
CA ALA A 185 3.73 -3.40 0.76
C ALA A 185 3.53 -2.59 -0.52
N TYR A 186 4.27 -1.47 -0.66
CA TYR A 186 4.29 -0.73 -1.92
C TYR A 186 5.41 -1.23 -2.84
N CYS A 187 5.32 -0.94 -4.15
CA CYS A 187 6.18 -1.50 -5.20
C CYS A 187 6.34 -3.03 -5.12
N PRO A 188 5.24 -3.80 -4.93
CA PRO A 188 5.32 -5.22 -4.62
C PRO A 188 5.88 -6.07 -5.77
N ILE A 189 5.95 -5.52 -6.98
CA ILE A 189 6.47 -6.18 -8.18
C ILE A 189 7.69 -5.46 -8.77
N GLY A 190 8.50 -4.75 -7.94
CA GLY A 190 9.71 -4.06 -8.37
C GLY A 190 9.48 -3.05 -9.50
N GLN A 191 8.33 -2.37 -9.51
CA GLN A 191 7.90 -1.43 -10.57
C GLN A 191 7.80 -2.08 -11.96
N GLY A 192 7.70 -3.42 -12.07
CA GLY A 192 7.62 -4.12 -13.34
C GLY A 192 8.93 -4.16 -14.13
N GLY A 193 10.06 -3.92 -13.45
CA GLY A 193 11.39 -3.85 -14.05
C GLY A 193 12.12 -5.21 -14.17
N ALA A 194 13.45 -5.19 -13.97
CA ALA A 194 14.34 -6.33 -14.13
C ALA A 194 13.96 -7.52 -13.24
N MET A 195 13.45 -7.27 -12.03
CA MET A 195 13.02 -8.32 -11.11
C MET A 195 12.06 -9.32 -11.78
N LEU A 196 11.08 -8.85 -12.55
CA LEU A 196 10.10 -9.74 -13.21
C LEU A 196 10.71 -10.53 -14.39
N ALA A 197 11.89 -10.16 -14.88
CA ALA A 197 12.60 -10.87 -15.95
C ALA A 197 13.45 -12.05 -15.42
N GLU A 198 13.58 -12.21 -14.10
CA GLU A 198 14.38 -13.29 -13.51
C GLU A 198 13.85 -14.67 -13.90
N PRO A 199 14.71 -15.57 -14.43
CA PRO A 199 14.29 -16.89 -14.92
C PRO A 199 13.54 -17.70 -13.87
N VAL A 200 13.91 -17.64 -12.61
CA VAL A 200 13.25 -18.37 -11.51
C VAL A 200 11.76 -18.02 -11.41
N LEU A 201 11.38 -16.75 -11.63
CA LEU A 201 9.99 -16.33 -11.62
C LEU A 201 9.21 -16.90 -12.79
N HIS A 202 9.82 -16.97 -13.97
CA HIS A 202 9.20 -17.58 -15.16
C HIS A 202 9.01 -19.09 -15.01
N ASP A 203 10.00 -19.78 -14.42
CA ASP A 203 9.93 -21.22 -14.16
C ASP A 203 8.82 -21.57 -13.17
N ILE A 204 8.70 -20.80 -12.08
CA ILE A 204 7.62 -20.95 -11.10
C ILE A 204 6.27 -20.61 -11.74
N ALA A 205 6.18 -19.49 -12.43
CA ALA A 205 4.96 -19.05 -13.10
C ALA A 205 4.44 -20.11 -14.09
N SER A 206 5.34 -20.73 -14.86
CA SER A 206 4.98 -21.82 -15.78
C SER A 206 4.37 -23.03 -15.06
N ARG A 207 4.94 -23.45 -13.93
CA ARG A 207 4.40 -24.58 -13.14
C ARG A 207 3.00 -24.32 -12.58
N HIS A 208 2.72 -23.08 -12.24
CA HIS A 208 1.45 -22.65 -11.64
C HIS A 208 0.43 -22.10 -12.65
N ASN A 209 0.76 -22.11 -13.95
CA ASN A 209 -0.04 -21.44 -14.99
C ASN A 209 -0.36 -19.97 -14.62
N ALA A 210 0.64 -19.27 -14.12
CA ALA A 210 0.58 -17.90 -13.63
C ALA A 210 1.58 -17.00 -14.35
N THR A 211 1.68 -15.75 -13.96
CA THR A 211 2.67 -14.78 -14.43
C THR A 211 3.74 -14.51 -13.37
N PRO A 212 4.95 -14.03 -13.73
CA PRO A 212 5.97 -13.61 -12.78
C PRO A 212 5.46 -12.58 -11.75
N ALA A 213 4.58 -11.66 -12.15
CA ALA A 213 3.97 -10.68 -11.26
C ALA A 213 3.06 -11.36 -10.22
N GLN A 214 2.25 -12.35 -10.63
CA GLN A 214 1.42 -13.11 -9.70
C GLN A 214 2.26 -13.92 -8.71
N VAL A 215 3.37 -14.52 -9.16
CA VAL A 215 4.32 -15.21 -8.27
C VAL A 215 4.89 -14.25 -7.24
N SER A 216 5.33 -13.05 -7.67
CA SER A 216 5.86 -12.01 -6.76
C SER A 216 4.83 -11.55 -5.74
N LEU A 217 3.58 -11.33 -6.15
CA LEU A 217 2.49 -10.97 -5.25
C LEU A 217 2.16 -12.10 -4.27
N ALA A 218 2.05 -13.35 -4.74
CA ALA A 218 1.82 -14.50 -3.89
C ALA A 218 2.93 -14.70 -2.85
N TRP A 219 4.18 -14.43 -3.25
CA TRP A 219 5.32 -14.49 -2.33
C TRP A 219 5.19 -13.46 -1.19
N ILE A 220 4.79 -12.22 -1.48
CA ILE A 220 4.52 -11.20 -0.44
C ILE A 220 3.38 -11.66 0.47
N LEU A 221 2.29 -12.13 -0.12
CA LEU A 221 1.08 -12.52 0.57
C LEU A 221 1.19 -13.83 1.37
N ARG A 222 2.36 -14.52 1.32
CA ARG A 222 2.67 -15.62 2.23
C ARG A 222 2.89 -15.15 3.67
N GLN A 223 3.22 -13.87 3.84
CA GLN A 223 3.43 -13.25 5.14
C GLN A 223 2.09 -12.86 5.79
N ASP A 224 1.93 -13.25 7.04
CA ASP A 224 0.75 -12.85 7.82
C ASP A 224 0.77 -11.34 8.07
N GLY A 225 -0.39 -10.71 7.97
CA GLY A 225 -0.56 -9.29 8.25
C GLY A 225 -0.04 -8.35 7.15
N VAL A 226 0.21 -8.86 5.92
CA VAL A 226 0.72 -8.04 4.82
C VAL A 226 -0.34 -7.85 3.73
N ILE A 227 -0.50 -6.59 3.28
CA ILE A 227 -1.34 -6.17 2.16
C ILE A 227 -0.41 -5.73 1.03
N ALA A 228 -0.61 -6.23 -0.19
CA ALA A 228 0.11 -5.76 -1.38
C ALA A 228 -0.73 -4.72 -2.13
N ILE A 229 -0.08 -3.63 -2.60
CA ILE A 229 -0.75 -2.55 -3.35
C ILE A 229 -0.12 -2.34 -4.74
N PRO A 230 -0.21 -3.33 -5.64
CA PRO A 230 0.28 -3.19 -7.01
C PRO A 230 -0.53 -2.13 -7.78
N LYS A 231 0.15 -1.39 -8.67
CA LYS A 231 -0.49 -0.48 -9.63
C LYS A 231 -0.70 -1.16 -10.97
N ALA A 232 -1.90 -1.09 -11.52
CA ALA A 232 -2.19 -1.54 -12.87
C ALA A 232 -3.19 -0.61 -13.57
N VAL A 233 -3.04 -0.45 -14.90
CA VAL A 233 -3.94 0.37 -15.73
C VAL A 233 -4.55 -0.48 -16.86
N ARG A 234 -3.88 -1.58 -17.28
CA ARG A 234 -4.42 -2.50 -18.26
C ARG A 234 -5.37 -3.49 -17.59
N PRO A 235 -6.59 -3.71 -18.16
CA PRO A 235 -7.59 -4.61 -17.55
C PRO A 235 -7.05 -6.01 -17.25
N GLU A 236 -6.22 -6.55 -18.15
CA GLU A 236 -5.60 -7.88 -18.00
C GLU A 236 -4.70 -7.92 -16.75
N HIS A 237 -3.93 -6.86 -16.49
CA HIS A 237 -3.07 -6.80 -15.31
C HIS A 237 -3.87 -6.61 -14.02
N VAL A 238 -4.99 -5.87 -14.07
CA VAL A 238 -5.90 -5.73 -12.92
C VAL A 238 -6.48 -7.08 -12.54
N GLN A 239 -6.95 -7.85 -13.54
CA GLN A 239 -7.46 -9.21 -13.34
C GLN A 239 -6.40 -10.13 -12.73
N LEU A 240 -5.19 -10.18 -13.32
CA LEU A 240 -4.08 -11.01 -12.85
C LEU A 240 -3.64 -10.66 -11.42
N ASN A 241 -3.64 -9.37 -11.07
CA ASN A 241 -3.36 -8.94 -9.70
C ASN A 241 -4.41 -9.48 -8.72
N ALA A 242 -5.70 -9.39 -9.05
CA ALA A 242 -6.76 -9.91 -8.20
C ALA A 242 -6.65 -11.44 -7.99
N GLU A 243 -6.32 -12.18 -9.04
CA GLU A 243 -6.14 -13.64 -9.01
C GLU A 243 -4.94 -14.07 -8.18
N ALA A 244 -3.89 -13.24 -8.09
CA ALA A 244 -2.69 -13.55 -7.32
C ALA A 244 -2.96 -13.84 -5.83
N ALA A 245 -4.07 -13.31 -5.27
CA ALA A 245 -4.49 -13.58 -3.90
C ALA A 245 -4.80 -15.07 -3.61
N GLN A 246 -5.02 -15.87 -4.65
CA GLN A 246 -5.35 -17.29 -4.53
C GLN A 246 -4.17 -18.21 -4.85
N LEU A 247 -3.09 -17.67 -5.42
CA LEU A 247 -1.90 -18.44 -5.76
C LEU A 247 -1.14 -18.84 -4.49
N GLN A 248 -0.86 -20.13 -4.35
CA GLN A 248 -0.08 -20.68 -3.25
C GLN A 248 1.24 -21.22 -3.81
N LEU A 249 2.34 -20.73 -3.27
CA LEU A 249 3.69 -21.21 -3.58
C LEU A 249 4.04 -22.36 -2.62
N ASP A 250 4.64 -23.41 -3.15
CA ASP A 250 5.11 -24.52 -2.33
C ASP A 250 6.51 -24.26 -1.74
N ALA A 251 6.99 -25.17 -0.88
CA ALA A 251 8.29 -25.06 -0.24
C ALA A 251 9.45 -25.08 -1.25
N GLY A 252 9.30 -25.77 -2.39
CA GLY A 252 10.28 -25.81 -3.46
C GLY A 252 10.37 -24.48 -4.19
N ASP A 253 9.22 -23.84 -4.46
CA ASP A 253 9.15 -22.51 -5.06
C ASP A 253 9.85 -21.47 -4.16
N LEU A 254 9.51 -21.47 -2.87
CA LEU A 254 10.12 -20.55 -1.91
C LEU A 254 11.62 -20.73 -1.80
N ALA A 255 12.10 -21.99 -1.73
CA ALA A 255 13.53 -22.29 -1.71
C ALA A 255 14.24 -21.87 -3.00
N ALA A 256 13.58 -21.95 -4.15
CA ALA A 256 14.13 -21.47 -5.43
C ALA A 256 14.25 -19.95 -5.46
N LEU A 257 13.22 -19.23 -4.96
CA LEU A 257 13.23 -17.77 -4.83
C LEU A 257 14.32 -17.30 -3.86
N ASP A 258 14.47 -17.95 -2.69
CA ASP A 258 15.47 -17.59 -1.68
C ASP A 258 16.92 -17.73 -2.17
N LYS A 259 17.18 -18.59 -3.16
CA LYS A 259 18.52 -18.71 -3.78
C LYS A 259 18.88 -17.50 -4.64
N VAL A 260 17.90 -16.90 -5.31
CA VAL A 260 18.09 -15.75 -6.21
C VAL A 260 17.94 -14.44 -5.44
N PHE A 261 16.99 -14.40 -4.53
CA PHE A 261 16.65 -13.25 -3.69
C PHE A 261 16.83 -13.63 -2.21
N PRO A 262 18.06 -13.66 -1.69
CA PRO A 262 18.33 -14.14 -0.34
C PRO A 262 17.72 -13.23 0.74
N ALA A 263 17.22 -13.83 1.81
CA ALA A 263 16.77 -13.10 2.98
C ALA A 263 17.91 -12.31 3.64
N PRO A 264 17.64 -11.17 4.27
CA PRO A 264 18.66 -10.36 4.93
C PRO A 264 19.26 -11.11 6.13
N GLN A 265 20.59 -11.07 6.25
CA GLN A 265 21.34 -11.70 7.37
C GLN A 265 21.69 -10.68 8.47
N ARG A 266 21.44 -9.40 8.24
CA ARG A 266 21.70 -8.30 9.17
C ARG A 266 20.72 -7.18 8.92
N LYS A 267 20.54 -6.31 9.92
CA LYS A 267 19.74 -5.09 9.76
C LYS A 267 20.32 -4.23 8.63
N GLN A 268 19.43 -3.76 7.77
CA GLN A 268 19.71 -2.83 6.70
C GLN A 268 18.90 -1.54 6.97
N ARG A 269 19.36 -0.43 6.43
CA ARG A 269 18.55 0.78 6.43
C ARG A 269 17.26 0.53 5.67
N LEU A 270 16.15 1.04 6.17
CA LEU A 270 14.86 0.94 5.49
C LEU A 270 14.96 1.54 4.07
N ALA A 271 14.68 0.71 3.06
CA ALA A 271 14.71 1.13 1.66
C ALA A 271 13.46 1.95 1.33
N MET A 272 13.62 2.95 0.47
CA MET A 272 12.56 3.81 -0.05
C MET A 272 12.80 4.09 -1.54
N VAL A 273 11.76 4.42 -2.29
CA VAL A 273 11.83 4.91 -3.69
C VAL A 273 11.41 6.37 -3.77
#